data_7e27b801ecf9a51ea5e0324a392f45de
#
_entry.id   7e27b801ecf9a51ea5e0324a392f45de
#
_cell.length_a   1.000
_cell.length_b   1.000
_cell.length_c   1.000
_cell.angle_alpha   90.00
_cell.angle_beta   90.00
_cell.angle_gamma   90.00
#
_symmetry.space_group_name_H-M   'P 1'
#
loop_
_entity.id
_entity.type
_entity.pdbx_description
1 polymer ?
#
loop_
_entity_poly.entity_id
_entity_poly.type
_entity_poly.pdbx_seq_one_letter_code
_entity_poly.pdbx_strand_id
1 'polypeptide(L)'
;MECKNYSWSDLSVGLTESFSVNVTQEVQDAFTKLTGDINPMHIDSNFAIRGGYRDKIVYGMLTASFYSTLVGVYLPGQKCLFHECDVQWPKPVYIGDTLTVVGKICEMDDRFHRIKIKAHVVNQHNEKVSRASLSVGVVE
;
A
#
# COMPACT_ATOMS: atom_id res chain seq x y z
N MET A 1 3.57 18.13 -2.89
CA MET A 1 3.12 16.95 -3.66
C MET A 1 1.73 17.23 -4.18
N GLU A 2 1.53 17.05 -5.46
CA GLU A 2 0.20 17.20 -6.08
C GLU A 2 -0.39 15.84 -6.41
N CYS A 3 -1.70 15.70 -6.21
CA CYS A 3 -2.42 14.52 -6.66
C CYS A 3 -2.51 14.50 -8.18
N LYS A 4 -2.27 13.37 -8.79
CA LYS A 4 -2.62 13.12 -10.19
C LYS A 4 -4.13 13.38 -10.39
N ASN A 5 -4.49 13.70 -11.60
CA ASN A 5 -5.89 14.00 -11.92
C ASN A 5 -6.29 13.37 -13.25
N TYR A 6 -6.16 12.04 -13.29
CA TYR A 6 -6.59 11.29 -14.47
C TYR A 6 -8.11 11.33 -14.60
N SER A 7 -8.59 11.72 -15.79
CA SER A 7 -9.99 11.49 -16.16
C SER A 7 -10.14 10.09 -16.76
N TRP A 8 -11.37 9.61 -16.90
CA TRP A 8 -11.63 8.27 -17.46
C TRP A 8 -10.94 8.06 -18.81
N SER A 9 -11.01 9.07 -19.68
CA SER A 9 -10.41 8.99 -21.02
C SER A 9 -8.89 8.92 -21.02
N ASP A 10 -8.23 9.31 -19.92
CA ASP A 10 -6.77 9.24 -19.79
C ASP A 10 -6.29 7.85 -19.37
N LEU A 11 -7.20 7.00 -18.89
CA LEU A 11 -6.87 5.70 -18.33
C LEU A 11 -6.89 4.61 -19.41
N SER A 12 -6.00 3.64 -19.26
CA SER A 12 -5.97 2.46 -20.12
C SER A 12 -5.39 1.27 -19.37
N VAL A 13 -5.77 0.07 -19.76
CA VAL A 13 -5.17 -1.16 -19.25
C VAL A 13 -3.68 -1.13 -19.51
N GLY A 14 -2.89 -1.42 -18.49
CA GLY A 14 -1.42 -1.36 -18.53
C GLY A 14 -0.82 -0.08 -17.98
N LEU A 15 -1.61 0.98 -17.77
CA LEU A 15 -1.11 2.21 -17.14
C LEU A 15 -0.63 1.89 -15.73
N THR A 16 0.59 2.33 -15.41
CA THR A 16 1.28 1.99 -14.16
C THR A 16 1.74 3.26 -13.45
N GLU A 17 1.57 3.29 -12.14
CA GLU A 17 2.09 4.33 -11.27
C GLU A 17 2.84 3.70 -10.10
N SER A 18 3.80 4.42 -9.54
CA SER A 18 4.57 3.96 -8.39
C SER A 18 5.07 5.13 -7.56
N PHE A 19 5.39 4.84 -6.31
CA PHE A 19 6.08 5.77 -5.41
C PHE A 19 6.87 4.98 -4.37
N SER A 20 7.80 5.66 -3.71
CA SER A 20 8.60 5.05 -2.64
C SER A 20 8.38 5.77 -1.33
N VAL A 21 8.51 5.04 -0.23
CA VAL A 21 8.35 5.55 1.13
C VAL A 21 9.33 4.82 2.07
N ASN A 22 9.91 5.56 3.01
CA ASN A 22 10.73 4.99 4.07
C ASN A 22 9.87 4.73 5.29
N VAL A 23 9.97 3.53 5.86
CA VAL A 23 9.23 3.18 7.07
C VAL A 23 10.11 3.51 8.28
N THR A 24 9.78 4.59 8.95
CA THR A 24 10.50 5.06 10.13
C THR A 24 9.85 4.59 11.42
N GLN A 25 10.61 4.66 12.54
CA GLN A 25 10.05 4.40 13.86
C GLN A 25 8.91 5.37 14.19
N GLU A 26 9.01 6.63 13.76
CA GLU A 26 7.95 7.63 13.97
C GLU A 26 6.64 7.22 13.30
N VAL A 27 6.71 6.68 12.08
CA VAL A 27 5.54 6.19 11.35
C VAL A 27 4.91 5.00 12.08
N GLN A 28 5.73 4.06 12.54
CA GLN A 28 5.27 2.91 13.34
C GLN A 28 4.58 3.37 14.63
N ASP A 29 5.17 4.30 15.35
CA ASP A 29 4.62 4.84 16.61
C ASP A 29 3.30 5.57 16.37
N ALA A 30 3.20 6.34 15.28
CA ALA A 30 1.98 7.03 14.91
C ALA A 30 0.85 6.05 14.61
N PHE A 31 1.15 4.94 13.95
CA PHE A 31 0.17 3.89 13.66
C PHE A 31 -0.30 3.18 14.93
N THR A 32 0.61 2.90 15.85
CA THR A 32 0.29 2.35 17.17
C THR A 32 -0.69 3.26 17.92
N LYS A 33 -0.38 4.56 17.93
CA LYS A 33 -1.21 5.55 18.62
C LYS A 33 -2.58 5.69 17.95
N LEU A 34 -2.62 5.68 16.62
CA LEU A 34 -3.86 5.81 15.84
C LEU A 34 -4.81 4.63 16.09
N THR A 35 -4.29 3.42 16.09
CA THR A 35 -5.11 2.20 16.12
C THR A 35 -5.30 1.61 17.51
N GLY A 36 -4.38 1.90 18.45
CA GLY A 36 -4.34 1.24 19.74
C GLY A 36 -3.83 -0.19 19.67
N ASP A 37 -3.26 -0.62 18.55
CA ASP A 37 -2.71 -1.96 18.37
C ASP A 37 -1.35 -2.06 19.06
N ILE A 38 -1.34 -2.59 20.26
CA ILE A 38 -0.14 -2.76 21.08
C ILE A 38 0.40 -4.19 21.07
N ASN A 39 0.10 -4.94 20.02
CA ASN A 39 0.61 -6.30 19.89
C ASN A 39 2.15 -6.29 19.96
N PRO A 40 2.75 -7.11 20.85
CA PRO A 40 4.18 -7.07 21.09
C PRO A 40 5.05 -7.39 19.87
N MET A 41 4.53 -8.07 18.86
CA MET A 41 5.25 -8.29 17.60
C MET A 41 5.68 -6.97 16.94
N HIS A 42 4.95 -5.90 17.20
CA HIS A 42 5.18 -4.59 16.56
C HIS A 42 5.92 -3.58 17.46
N ILE A 43 6.00 -3.85 18.77
CA ILE A 43 6.55 -2.88 19.72
C ILE A 43 7.69 -3.42 20.57
N ASP A 44 7.88 -4.73 20.63
CA ASP A 44 8.89 -5.38 21.48
C ASP A 44 9.82 -6.25 20.63
N SER A 45 11.04 -5.74 20.40
CA SER A 45 12.06 -6.44 19.62
C SER A 45 12.39 -7.81 20.18
N ASN A 46 12.51 -7.93 21.52
CA ASN A 46 12.82 -9.22 22.16
C ASN A 46 11.72 -10.25 21.94
N PHE A 47 10.47 -9.82 22.02
CA PHE A 47 9.33 -10.68 21.74
C PHE A 47 9.37 -11.22 20.30
N ALA A 48 9.59 -10.32 19.32
CA ALA A 48 9.63 -10.68 17.92
C ALA A 48 10.81 -11.63 17.62
N ILE A 49 11.98 -11.37 18.19
CA ILE A 49 13.17 -12.20 18.02
C ILE A 49 12.94 -13.62 18.57
N ARG A 50 12.30 -13.73 19.73
CA ARG A 50 11.91 -15.03 20.28
C ARG A 50 10.91 -15.76 19.39
N GLY A 51 10.10 -15.03 18.65
CA GLY A 51 9.17 -15.58 17.65
C GLY A 51 9.79 -15.97 16.31
N GLY A 52 11.12 -15.81 16.17
CA GLY A 52 11.83 -16.20 14.96
C GLY A 52 12.03 -15.08 13.94
N TYR A 53 11.70 -13.85 14.27
CA TYR A 53 11.90 -12.70 13.39
C TYR A 53 13.20 -11.98 13.73
N ARG A 54 13.72 -11.21 12.76
CA ARG A 54 14.98 -10.48 12.94
C ARG A 54 14.85 -9.35 13.96
N ASP A 55 13.70 -8.72 14.04
CA ASP A 55 13.37 -7.60 14.90
C ASP A 55 11.86 -7.48 14.97
N LYS A 56 11.33 -6.48 15.69
CA LYS A 56 9.91 -6.17 15.63
C LYS A 56 9.50 -5.85 14.20
N ILE A 57 8.32 -6.30 13.81
CA ILE A 57 7.83 -6.14 12.43
C ILE A 57 6.90 -4.95 12.31
N VAL A 58 6.90 -4.34 11.15
CA VAL A 58 5.97 -3.25 10.80
C VAL A 58 4.57 -3.83 10.66
N TYR A 59 3.57 -3.06 11.10
CA TYR A 59 2.16 -3.45 10.92
C TYR A 59 1.85 -3.75 9.46
N GLY A 60 1.28 -4.90 9.18
CA GLY A 60 0.81 -5.23 7.83
C GLY A 60 -0.19 -4.20 7.31
N MET A 61 -1.09 -3.74 8.18
CA MET A 61 -2.08 -2.72 7.81
C MET A 61 -1.44 -1.34 7.57
N LEU A 62 -0.31 -1.03 8.19
CA LEU A 62 0.44 0.18 7.86
C LEU A 62 0.99 0.08 6.42
N THR A 63 1.59 -1.03 6.06
CA THR A 63 2.04 -1.28 4.69
C THR A 63 0.86 -1.20 3.72
N ALA A 64 -0.27 -1.81 4.05
CA ALA A 64 -1.48 -1.78 3.23
C ALA A 64 -2.06 -0.36 3.09
N SER A 65 -1.86 0.51 4.07
CA SER A 65 -2.35 1.89 4.00
C SER A 65 -1.75 2.67 2.82
N PHE A 66 -0.58 2.26 2.34
CA PHE A 66 0.05 2.89 1.18
C PHE A 66 -0.68 2.60 -0.14
N TYR A 67 -1.51 1.57 -0.19
CA TYR A 67 -2.42 1.36 -1.33
C TYR A 67 -3.46 2.48 -1.42
N SER A 68 -3.89 3.04 -0.30
CA SER A 68 -4.74 4.23 -0.30
C SER A 68 -4.02 5.42 -0.93
N THR A 69 -2.76 5.63 -0.59
CA THR A 69 -1.94 6.67 -1.21
C THR A 69 -1.78 6.43 -2.72
N LEU A 70 -1.53 5.18 -3.10
CA LEU A 70 -1.39 4.81 -4.51
C LEU A 70 -2.60 5.23 -5.33
N VAL A 71 -3.80 4.89 -4.89
CA VAL A 71 -5.01 5.19 -5.66
C VAL A 71 -5.46 6.65 -5.51
N GLY A 72 -5.33 7.23 -4.33
CA GLY A 72 -5.82 8.58 -4.06
C GLY A 72 -4.91 9.69 -4.57
N VAL A 73 -3.62 9.42 -4.70
CA VAL A 73 -2.62 10.42 -5.10
C VAL A 73 -2.10 10.17 -6.51
N TYR A 74 -1.95 8.92 -6.91
CA TYR A 74 -1.25 8.55 -8.14
C TYR A 74 -2.13 7.95 -9.22
N LEU A 75 -3.07 7.02 -8.87
CA LEU A 75 -3.80 6.25 -9.89
C LEU A 75 -5.22 5.90 -9.43
N PRO A 76 -6.24 6.60 -9.80
CA PRO A 76 -6.32 7.73 -10.71
C PRO A 76 -6.03 9.10 -10.07
N GLY A 77 -5.81 9.17 -8.77
CA GLY A 77 -5.58 10.41 -8.07
C GLY A 77 -6.88 11.04 -7.56
N GLN A 78 -7.08 12.33 -7.80
CA GLN A 78 -8.16 13.13 -7.20
C GLN A 78 -9.56 12.55 -7.37
N LYS A 79 -9.80 11.87 -8.48
CA LYS A 79 -11.13 11.32 -8.81
C LYS A 79 -11.37 9.92 -8.26
N CYS A 80 -10.54 9.49 -7.33
CA CYS A 80 -10.58 8.15 -6.75
C CYS A 80 -11.71 7.97 -5.75
N LEU A 81 -12.42 6.84 -5.89
CA LEU A 81 -13.25 6.30 -4.82
C LEU A 81 -12.85 4.85 -4.62
N PHE A 82 -12.20 4.56 -3.50
CA PHE A 82 -11.65 3.25 -3.21
C PHE A 82 -12.75 2.32 -2.68
N HIS A 83 -13.12 1.30 -3.44
CA HIS A 83 -14.24 0.43 -3.10
C HIS A 83 -13.82 -0.86 -2.39
N GLU A 84 -12.72 -1.46 -2.81
CA GLU A 84 -12.37 -2.80 -2.37
C GLU A 84 -10.86 -3.01 -2.41
N CYS A 85 -10.35 -3.73 -1.42
CA CYS A 85 -8.92 -4.01 -1.30
C CYS A 85 -8.75 -5.44 -0.78
N ASP A 86 -8.16 -6.31 -1.59
CA ASP A 86 -7.78 -7.68 -1.21
C ASP A 86 -6.26 -7.71 -1.09
N VAL A 87 -5.73 -7.87 0.14
CA VAL A 87 -4.31 -7.71 0.45
C VAL A 87 -3.73 -8.98 1.03
N GLN A 88 -2.51 -9.31 0.61
CA GLN A 88 -1.68 -10.37 1.18
C GLN A 88 -0.31 -9.82 1.59
N TRP A 89 0.30 -10.43 2.60
CA TRP A 89 1.61 -10.05 3.15
C TRP A 89 2.53 -11.28 3.18
N PRO A 90 3.21 -11.62 2.05
CA PRO A 90 4.04 -12.81 2.00
C PRO A 90 5.34 -12.72 2.82
N LYS A 91 5.81 -11.52 3.13
CA LYS A 91 7.04 -11.31 3.92
C LYS A 91 6.89 -10.13 4.87
N PRO A 92 7.60 -10.15 6.02
CA PRO A 92 7.57 -9.05 6.97
C PRO A 92 8.30 -7.82 6.43
N VAL A 93 7.87 -6.65 6.90
CA VAL A 93 8.56 -5.37 6.71
C VAL A 93 9.18 -4.96 8.04
N TYR A 94 10.38 -4.39 7.99
CA TYR A 94 11.09 -3.91 9.17
C TYR A 94 11.25 -2.39 9.13
N ILE A 95 11.35 -1.79 10.29
CA ILE A 95 11.65 -0.36 10.41
C ILE A 95 13.00 -0.09 9.74
N GLY A 96 13.05 0.95 8.94
CA GLY A 96 14.21 1.30 8.11
C GLY A 96 14.10 0.81 6.68
N ASP A 97 13.14 -0.07 6.36
CA ASP A 97 12.92 -0.50 4.98
C ASP A 97 12.48 0.67 4.10
N THR A 98 12.94 0.66 2.87
CA THR A 98 12.44 1.53 1.80
C THR A 98 11.50 0.71 0.94
N LEU A 99 10.22 1.10 0.91
CA LEU A 99 9.20 0.40 0.17
C LEU A 99 8.90 1.12 -1.13
N THR A 100 8.77 0.37 -2.22
CA THR A 100 8.25 0.86 -3.50
C THR A 100 6.89 0.24 -3.72
N VAL A 101 5.89 1.09 -3.84
CA VAL A 101 4.49 0.71 -4.07
C VAL A 101 4.17 0.90 -5.53
N VAL A 102 3.69 -0.15 -6.18
CA VAL A 102 3.44 -0.16 -7.63
C VAL A 102 2.01 -0.61 -7.89
N GLY A 103 1.33 0.07 -8.80
CA GLY A 103 0.00 -0.32 -9.25
C GLY A 103 -0.13 -0.24 -10.75
N LYS A 104 -0.84 -1.21 -11.33
CA LYS A 104 -1.08 -1.32 -12.76
C LYS A 104 -2.54 -1.62 -13.01
N ILE A 105 -3.19 -0.84 -13.87
CA ILE A 105 -4.56 -1.10 -14.29
C ILE A 105 -4.59 -2.41 -15.09
N CYS A 106 -5.38 -3.38 -14.63
CA CYS A 106 -5.55 -4.68 -15.29
C CYS A 106 -6.93 -4.88 -15.92
N GLU A 107 -7.96 -4.16 -15.46
CA GLU A 107 -9.31 -4.20 -16.02
C GLU A 107 -9.96 -2.82 -15.94
N MET A 108 -10.83 -2.54 -16.89
CA MET A 108 -11.65 -1.32 -16.92
C MET A 108 -13.10 -1.67 -17.27
N ASP A 109 -14.03 -1.06 -16.53
CA ASP A 109 -15.47 -1.18 -16.79
C ASP A 109 -16.00 0.22 -17.19
N ASP A 110 -16.24 0.42 -18.47
CA ASP A 110 -16.71 1.70 -19.04
C ASP A 110 -18.11 2.09 -18.54
N ARG A 111 -18.93 1.10 -18.19
CA ARG A 111 -20.32 1.34 -17.79
C ARG A 111 -20.40 2.01 -16.42
N PHE A 112 -19.53 1.62 -15.48
CA PHE A 112 -19.53 2.12 -14.12
C PHE A 112 -18.32 2.99 -13.80
N HIS A 113 -17.44 3.25 -14.77
CA HIS A 113 -16.16 3.93 -14.58
C HIS A 113 -15.39 3.31 -13.41
N ARG A 114 -15.20 2.01 -13.47
CA ARG A 114 -14.41 1.26 -12.49
C ARG A 114 -13.15 0.68 -13.11
N ILE A 115 -12.07 0.76 -12.36
CA ILE A 115 -10.81 0.12 -12.71
C ILE A 115 -10.44 -0.92 -11.67
N LYS A 116 -9.78 -1.97 -12.11
CA LYS A 116 -9.13 -2.94 -11.26
C LYS A 116 -7.63 -2.75 -11.39
N ILE A 117 -6.95 -2.67 -10.24
CA ILE A 117 -5.51 -2.44 -10.17
C ILE A 117 -4.87 -3.65 -9.51
N LYS A 118 -3.87 -4.23 -10.17
CA LYS A 118 -2.92 -5.14 -9.52
C LYS A 118 -1.81 -4.31 -8.92
N ALA A 119 -1.61 -4.46 -7.62
CA ALA A 119 -0.63 -3.71 -6.89
C ALA A 119 0.30 -4.62 -6.09
N HIS A 120 1.48 -4.13 -5.82
CA HIS A 120 2.43 -4.80 -4.94
C HIS A 120 3.35 -3.80 -4.28
N VAL A 121 4.00 -4.27 -3.22
CA VAL A 121 5.03 -3.50 -2.51
C VAL A 121 6.29 -4.36 -2.44
N VAL A 122 7.42 -3.77 -2.80
CA VAL A 122 8.74 -4.39 -2.67
C VAL A 122 9.60 -3.58 -1.72
N ASN A 123 10.51 -4.25 -1.01
CA ASN A 123 11.49 -3.58 -0.17
C ASN A 123 12.76 -3.24 -0.98
N GLN A 124 13.79 -2.70 -0.33
CA GLN A 124 15.07 -2.31 -0.96
C GLN A 124 15.85 -3.50 -1.53
N HIS A 125 15.52 -4.72 -1.14
CA HIS A 125 16.12 -5.96 -1.67
C HIS A 125 15.30 -6.55 -2.82
N ASN A 126 14.33 -5.80 -3.32
CA ASN A 126 13.39 -6.23 -4.36
C ASN A 126 12.58 -7.48 -3.96
N GLU A 127 12.36 -7.66 -2.66
CA GLU A 127 11.48 -8.71 -2.14
C GLU A 127 10.05 -8.21 -2.07
N LYS A 128 9.12 -9.02 -2.54
CA LYS A 128 7.69 -8.69 -2.49
C LYS A 128 7.17 -8.90 -1.07
N VAL A 129 6.85 -7.80 -0.39
CA VAL A 129 6.36 -7.81 1.00
C VAL A 129 4.84 -7.72 1.09
N SER A 130 4.20 -7.23 0.03
CA SER A 130 2.74 -7.22 -0.09
C SER A 130 2.33 -7.31 -1.54
N ARG A 131 1.14 -7.83 -1.78
CA ARG A 131 0.44 -7.79 -3.06
C ARG A 131 -1.04 -7.58 -2.82
N ALA A 132 -1.70 -6.94 -3.75
CA ALA A 132 -3.10 -6.61 -3.60
C ALA A 132 -3.83 -6.54 -4.93
N SER A 133 -5.14 -6.76 -4.84
CA SER A 133 -6.09 -6.45 -5.91
C SER A 133 -7.00 -5.34 -5.42
N LEU A 134 -7.06 -4.24 -6.14
CA LEU A 134 -7.77 -3.03 -5.75
C LEU A 134 -8.89 -2.74 -6.75
N SER A 135 -10.08 -2.41 -6.23
CA SER A 135 -11.21 -1.97 -7.05
C SER A 135 -11.48 -0.51 -6.76
N VAL A 136 -11.44 0.32 -7.79
CA VAL A 136 -11.47 1.78 -7.67
C VAL A 136 -12.47 2.36 -8.66
N GLY A 137 -13.35 3.23 -8.16
CA GLY A 137 -14.23 4.05 -8.99
C GLY A 137 -13.53 5.35 -9.40
N VAL A 138 -13.81 5.81 -10.60
CA VAL A 138 -13.35 7.12 -11.10
C VAL A 138 -14.57 8.03 -11.17
N VAL A 139 -14.65 8.97 -10.25
CA VAL A 139 -15.77 9.92 -10.18
C VAL A 139 -15.47 11.18 -11.00
N GLU A 140 -16.49 11.65 -11.72
CA GLU A 140 -16.35 12.84 -12.56
C GLU A 140 -17.46 13.85 -12.32
#